data_d7ec823374a6141fb5f09376e770bc41
#
_entry.id   d7ec823374a6141fb5f09376e770bc41
#
_cell.length_a   1.000
_cell.length_b   1.000
_cell.length_c   1.000
_cell.angle_alpha   90.00
_cell.angle_beta   90.00
_cell.angle_gamma   90.00
#
_symmetry.space_group_name_H-M   'P 1'
#
loop_
_entity.id
_entity.type
_entity.pdbx_description
1 polymer ?
#
loop_
_entity_poly.entity_id
_entity_poly.type
_entity_poly.pdbx_seq_one_letter_code
_entity_poly.pdbx_strand_id
1 'polypeptide(L)'
;GTAGTVGTSLTGTYGTLTIAADGTYTYVANSSGGIDYFTYTVSDGIGGTDTAQITITVNAAPVAADNTGIVNEDGTLTVADGASANSITTAAITYDENDHFNMSAVSGESSSAGLAFNNDGTRMFHGGNGGDAIKEYHLSTAYDVSTATYQGNAQKLDVSSQTDEPFGLTFNNDGTKLYVSGGDAAKIFQYTLGTAYDVSTQTGSVVEFAAGDTRACGIRFNNDGTKLFVAGFAGGNIEEIHLSTAYDLSTASRSDSNRLDISAKETLPRDIEFNIDGTRMFVVGGQGKDITEYKLSTAYDVSTGTYVGEYNIRLDPNDDSVVDSEPFSLLFNKMGTKMFMMGYGSNDVHEYNLTSPYNLINVKDEHD
;
A
#
# COMPACT_ATOMS: atom_id res chain seq x y z
N GLY A 1 -13.61 -31.87 6.29
CA GLY A 1 -13.88 -30.87 7.32
C GLY A 1 -15.10 -31.26 8.13
N THR A 2 -15.19 -30.80 9.37
CA THR A 2 -16.36 -31.00 10.23
C THR A 2 -17.48 -30.10 9.74
N ALA A 3 -18.69 -30.69 9.52
CA ALA A 3 -19.86 -29.90 9.15
C ALA A 3 -20.38 -29.12 10.36
N GLY A 4 -20.60 -27.82 10.20
CA GLY A 4 -21.22 -26.96 11.21
C GLY A 4 -22.69 -26.68 10.89
N THR A 5 -23.43 -26.22 11.88
CA THR A 5 -24.81 -25.77 11.75
C THR A 5 -24.83 -24.24 11.88
N VAL A 6 -25.59 -23.54 11.02
CA VAL A 6 -25.79 -22.09 11.11
C VAL A 6 -26.24 -21.69 12.51
N GLY A 7 -25.63 -20.66 13.07
CA GLY A 7 -25.86 -20.19 14.45
C GLY A 7 -25.10 -20.95 15.52
N THR A 8 -24.34 -22.00 15.17
CA THR A 8 -23.45 -22.71 16.10
C THR A 8 -21.99 -22.46 15.78
N SER A 9 -21.14 -22.48 16.81
CA SER A 9 -19.71 -22.26 16.67
C SER A 9 -19.01 -23.45 16.00
N LEU A 10 -18.20 -23.18 14.99
CA LEU A 10 -17.34 -24.15 14.32
C LEU A 10 -15.88 -23.82 14.66
N THR A 11 -15.16 -24.78 15.25
CA THR A 11 -13.77 -24.61 15.66
C THR A 11 -12.83 -24.82 14.46
N GLY A 12 -12.01 -23.82 14.19
CA GLY A 12 -10.82 -23.87 13.31
C GLY A 12 -9.56 -24.19 14.11
N THR A 13 -8.42 -24.04 13.47
CA THR A 13 -7.11 -24.24 14.12
C THR A 13 -6.74 -23.03 15.00
N TYR A 14 -7.05 -21.84 14.55
CA TYR A 14 -6.61 -20.57 15.16
C TYR A 14 -7.75 -19.79 15.80
N GLY A 15 -8.98 -20.30 15.75
CA GLY A 15 -10.12 -19.65 16.38
C GLY A 15 -11.43 -20.37 16.13
N THR A 16 -12.53 -19.68 16.39
CA THR A 16 -13.88 -20.23 16.30
C THR A 16 -14.78 -19.29 15.51
N LEU A 17 -15.38 -19.78 14.43
CA LEU A 17 -16.31 -19.07 13.56
C LEU A 17 -17.76 -19.40 13.94
N THR A 18 -18.61 -18.39 13.96
CA THR A 18 -20.08 -18.56 14.02
C THR A 18 -20.71 -17.76 12.89
N ILE A 19 -21.50 -18.39 12.03
CA ILE A 19 -22.22 -17.75 10.92
C ILE A 19 -23.70 -17.74 11.24
N ALA A 20 -24.33 -16.56 11.14
CA ALA A 20 -25.77 -16.40 11.29
C ALA A 20 -26.52 -16.65 9.97
N ALA A 21 -27.83 -16.86 10.04
CA ALA A 21 -28.67 -17.15 8.87
C ALA A 21 -28.76 -16.00 7.88
N ASP A 22 -28.50 -14.77 8.31
CA ASP A 22 -28.46 -13.56 7.48
C ASP A 22 -27.12 -13.34 6.76
N GLY A 23 -26.15 -14.27 6.96
CA GLY A 23 -24.82 -14.19 6.38
C GLY A 23 -23.81 -13.41 7.22
N THR A 24 -24.23 -12.77 8.31
CA THR A 24 -23.27 -12.16 9.23
C THR A 24 -22.47 -13.22 9.96
N TYR A 25 -21.22 -12.93 10.30
CA TYR A 25 -20.40 -13.88 11.06
C TYR A 25 -19.55 -13.19 12.12
N THR A 26 -19.20 -13.96 13.13
CA THR A 26 -18.23 -13.58 14.16
C THR A 26 -17.13 -14.62 14.22
N TYR A 27 -15.90 -14.15 14.44
CA TYR A 27 -14.76 -15.03 14.64
C TYR A 27 -14.04 -14.65 15.94
N VAL A 28 -13.80 -15.64 16.79
CA VAL A 28 -13.06 -15.46 18.05
C VAL A 28 -11.73 -16.18 17.90
N ALA A 29 -10.64 -15.41 17.79
CA ALA A 29 -9.29 -15.95 17.68
C ALA A 29 -8.83 -16.58 19.00
N ASN A 30 -7.99 -17.62 18.94
CA ASN A 30 -7.24 -18.13 20.08
C ASN A 30 -5.87 -17.39 20.20
N SER A 31 -4.98 -17.87 21.05
CA SER A 31 -3.66 -17.27 21.26
C SER A 31 -2.61 -17.60 20.19
N SER A 32 -2.97 -18.41 19.20
CA SER A 32 -2.07 -18.85 18.13
C SER A 32 -2.35 -18.09 16.84
N GLY A 33 -1.32 -17.77 16.05
CA GLY A 33 -1.46 -17.15 14.75
C GLY A 33 -1.47 -18.17 13.61
N GLY A 34 -2.09 -17.80 12.49
CA GLY A 34 -2.16 -18.60 11.27
C GLY A 34 -3.41 -18.34 10.46
N ILE A 35 -3.74 -19.23 9.53
CA ILE A 35 -4.87 -19.06 8.62
C ILE A 35 -5.87 -20.18 8.81
N ASP A 36 -7.12 -19.80 9.07
CA ASP A 36 -8.27 -20.71 9.05
C ASP A 36 -9.06 -20.56 7.75
N TYR A 37 -9.54 -21.69 7.24
CA TYR A 37 -10.38 -21.78 6.06
C TYR A 37 -11.71 -22.44 6.41
N PHE A 38 -12.83 -21.76 6.12
CA PHE A 38 -14.18 -22.29 6.33
C PHE A 38 -14.95 -22.25 5.02
N THR A 39 -15.54 -23.36 4.63
CA THR A 39 -16.43 -23.43 3.47
C THR A 39 -17.88 -23.37 3.95
N TYR A 40 -18.69 -22.52 3.33
CA TYR A 40 -20.12 -22.44 3.59
C TYR A 40 -20.92 -22.64 2.31
N THR A 41 -22.13 -23.11 2.47
CA THR A 41 -23.08 -23.33 1.35
C THR A 41 -24.29 -22.43 1.56
N VAL A 42 -24.65 -21.69 0.54
CA VAL A 42 -25.92 -20.95 0.47
C VAL A 42 -26.94 -21.76 -0.33
N SER A 43 -28.22 -21.61 0.02
CA SER A 43 -29.34 -22.24 -0.70
C SER A 43 -30.43 -21.23 -0.97
N ASP A 44 -31.05 -21.29 -2.15
CA ASP A 44 -32.20 -20.48 -2.53
C ASP A 44 -33.53 -21.02 -1.97
N GLY A 45 -33.49 -22.14 -1.25
CA GLY A 45 -34.66 -22.78 -0.66
C GLY A 45 -35.53 -23.57 -1.65
N ILE A 46 -35.19 -23.57 -2.93
CA ILE A 46 -35.93 -24.27 -4.02
C ILE A 46 -35.08 -25.30 -4.77
N GLY A 47 -33.89 -25.61 -4.22
CA GLY A 47 -33.00 -26.66 -4.70
C GLY A 47 -31.68 -26.18 -5.31
N GLY A 48 -31.49 -24.87 -5.52
CA GLY A 48 -30.22 -24.28 -5.92
C GLY A 48 -29.31 -24.13 -4.70
N THR A 49 -28.04 -24.52 -4.86
CA THR A 49 -26.99 -24.32 -3.85
C THR A 49 -25.71 -23.85 -4.49
N ASP A 50 -24.95 -23.00 -3.78
CA ASP A 50 -23.61 -22.60 -4.15
C ASP A 50 -22.70 -22.60 -2.92
N THR A 51 -21.37 -22.74 -3.13
CA THR A 51 -20.38 -22.81 -2.06
C THR A 51 -19.32 -21.73 -2.18
N ALA A 52 -18.96 -21.11 -1.06
CA ALA A 52 -17.86 -20.18 -0.99
C ALA A 52 -16.98 -20.43 0.23
N GLN A 53 -15.79 -19.85 0.24
CA GLN A 53 -14.82 -19.99 1.33
C GLN A 53 -14.65 -18.66 2.07
N ILE A 54 -14.61 -18.74 3.40
CA ILE A 54 -14.14 -17.66 4.28
C ILE A 54 -12.71 -18.00 4.67
N THR A 55 -11.79 -17.08 4.41
CA THR A 55 -10.39 -17.16 4.85
C THR A 55 -10.17 -16.14 5.95
N ILE A 56 -9.67 -16.59 7.11
CA ILE A 56 -9.39 -15.71 8.25
C ILE A 56 -7.94 -15.86 8.65
N THR A 57 -7.20 -14.76 8.58
CA THR A 57 -5.82 -14.69 9.06
C THR A 57 -5.82 -14.17 10.50
N VAL A 58 -5.27 -14.96 11.41
CA VAL A 58 -5.08 -14.62 12.82
C VAL A 58 -3.62 -14.24 13.04
N ASN A 59 -3.38 -13.03 13.50
CA ASN A 59 -2.04 -12.60 13.88
C ASN A 59 -1.78 -12.99 15.35
N ALA A 60 -0.69 -13.75 15.59
CA ALA A 60 -0.27 -14.07 16.96
C ALA A 60 0.26 -12.81 17.65
N ALA A 61 -0.08 -12.63 18.92
CA ALA A 61 0.56 -11.59 19.73
C ALA A 61 2.07 -11.89 19.85
N PRO A 62 2.94 -10.87 19.75
CA PRO A 62 4.37 -11.07 19.98
C PRO A 62 4.62 -11.52 21.42
N VAL A 63 5.50 -12.50 21.59
CA VAL A 63 5.93 -12.98 22.90
C VAL A 63 7.33 -12.42 23.16
N ALA A 64 7.43 -11.52 24.14
CA ALA A 64 8.73 -11.04 24.63
C ALA A 64 9.23 -11.95 25.76
N ALA A 65 10.53 -12.24 25.78
CA ALA A 65 11.19 -12.89 26.89
C ALA A 65 12.18 -11.92 27.55
N ASP A 66 12.20 -11.91 28.87
CA ASP A 66 13.14 -11.10 29.64
C ASP A 66 14.58 -11.60 29.44
N ASN A 67 15.49 -10.67 29.20
CA ASN A 67 16.91 -10.97 29.09
C ASN A 67 17.68 -10.32 30.26
N THR A 68 18.57 -11.06 30.88
CA THR A 68 19.39 -10.57 32.00
C THR A 68 20.88 -10.70 31.66
N GLY A 69 21.62 -9.64 31.91
CA GLY A 69 23.06 -9.64 31.72
C GLY A 69 23.76 -8.89 32.88
N ILE A 70 24.99 -9.27 33.21
CA ILE A 70 25.83 -8.60 34.19
C ILE A 70 27.08 -8.08 33.47
N VAL A 71 27.37 -6.80 33.65
CA VAL A 71 28.60 -6.17 33.16
C VAL A 71 29.29 -5.49 34.32
N ASN A 72 30.61 -5.61 34.38
CA ASN A 72 31.40 -4.87 35.35
C ASN A 72 31.58 -3.41 34.90
N GLU A 73 31.91 -2.52 35.86
CA GLU A 73 32.25 -1.14 35.57
C GLU A 73 33.32 -1.08 34.46
N ASP A 74 33.15 -0.19 33.49
CA ASP A 74 33.96 -0.05 32.27
C ASP A 74 33.99 -1.29 31.32
N GLY A 75 33.14 -2.29 31.56
CA GLY A 75 33.01 -3.45 30.70
C GLY A 75 31.97 -3.28 29.60
N THR A 76 32.09 -4.04 28.49
CA THR A 76 31.09 -4.14 27.45
C THR A 76 30.34 -5.48 27.59
N LEU A 77 29.01 -5.44 27.70
CA LEU A 77 28.21 -6.65 27.64
C LEU A 77 27.87 -6.96 26.19
N THR A 78 28.46 -8.01 25.64
CA THR A 78 28.04 -8.57 24.36
C THR A 78 27.22 -9.83 24.64
N VAL A 79 25.92 -9.77 24.40
CA VAL A 79 25.05 -10.96 24.45
C VAL A 79 25.15 -11.64 23.10
N ALA A 80 25.91 -12.75 23.05
CA ALA A 80 25.89 -13.58 21.84
C ALA A 80 24.52 -14.23 21.71
N ASP A 81 23.94 -14.18 20.53
CA ASP A 81 22.70 -14.86 20.19
C ASP A 81 22.93 -16.39 20.32
N GLY A 82 22.60 -16.91 21.46
CA GLY A 82 22.56 -18.36 21.73
C GLY A 82 21.20 -18.87 21.34
N ALA A 83 21.03 -19.27 20.08
CA ALA A 83 20.03 -20.23 19.54
C ALA A 83 18.71 -20.41 20.33
N SER A 84 18.23 -19.41 21.01
CA SER A 84 16.91 -19.30 21.60
C SER A 84 16.35 -17.96 21.20
N ALA A 85 15.52 -17.97 20.23
CA ALA A 85 14.47 -17.04 19.79
C ALA A 85 14.33 -15.71 20.56
N ASN A 86 15.42 -14.98 20.75
CA ASN A 86 15.41 -13.59 21.18
C ASN A 86 16.54 -12.80 20.51
N SER A 87 16.66 -13.02 19.22
CA SER A 87 17.27 -12.02 18.39
C SER A 87 16.31 -10.83 18.43
N ILE A 88 16.76 -9.72 19.01
CA ILE A 88 16.35 -8.45 18.46
C ILE A 88 16.91 -8.51 17.05
N THR A 89 16.17 -9.14 16.14
CA THR A 89 16.49 -9.07 14.73
C THR A 89 16.32 -7.63 14.36
N THR A 90 17.44 -6.98 14.19
CA THR A 90 17.55 -5.60 13.74
C THR A 90 17.06 -5.41 12.32
N ALA A 91 16.49 -6.42 11.68
CA ALA A 91 15.95 -6.32 10.35
C ALA A 91 14.43 -6.55 10.37
N ALA A 92 13.66 -5.50 10.61
CA ALA A 92 12.24 -5.49 10.29
C ALA A 92 12.00 -5.48 8.78
N ILE A 93 13.02 -5.11 8.00
CA ILE A 93 13.01 -5.03 6.54
C ILE A 93 14.20 -5.81 6.01
N THR A 94 13.95 -6.68 5.02
CA THR A 94 14.99 -7.29 4.20
C THR A 94 14.83 -6.80 2.75
N TYR A 95 15.94 -6.47 2.13
CA TYR A 95 16.04 -6.10 0.73
C TYR A 95 16.99 -7.08 0.04
N ASP A 96 16.62 -7.57 -1.13
CA ASP A 96 17.49 -8.32 -2.02
C ASP A 96 17.73 -7.45 -3.27
N GLU A 97 18.97 -7.18 -3.61
CA GLU A 97 19.33 -6.40 -4.80
C GLU A 97 18.80 -7.00 -6.12
N ASN A 98 18.36 -8.26 -6.10
CA ASN A 98 17.74 -8.91 -7.25
C ASN A 98 16.20 -8.73 -7.26
N ASP A 99 15.62 -8.27 -6.16
CA ASP A 99 14.18 -8.01 -6.04
C ASP A 99 13.85 -6.57 -6.49
N HIS A 100 14.26 -6.23 -7.73
CA HIS A 100 13.93 -4.96 -8.36
C HIS A 100 13.55 -5.14 -9.82
N PHE A 101 12.87 -4.14 -10.39
CA PHE A 101 12.49 -4.09 -11.79
C PHE A 101 12.77 -2.72 -12.40
N ASN A 102 13.62 -2.67 -13.44
CA ASN A 102 13.96 -1.43 -14.14
C ASN A 102 12.96 -1.13 -15.25
N MET A 103 12.15 -0.08 -15.07
CA MET A 103 11.13 0.37 -16.00
C MET A 103 11.72 0.93 -17.30
N SER A 104 12.82 1.68 -17.22
CA SER A 104 13.42 2.33 -18.39
C SER A 104 14.02 1.32 -19.37
N ALA A 105 14.57 0.22 -18.89
CA ALA A 105 15.15 -0.83 -19.71
C ALA A 105 14.13 -1.52 -20.60
N VAL A 106 12.86 -1.54 -20.20
CA VAL A 106 11.81 -2.33 -20.86
C VAL A 106 10.81 -1.46 -21.60
N SER A 107 10.40 -0.35 -21.01
CA SER A 107 9.33 0.52 -21.53
C SER A 107 9.81 1.84 -22.12
N GLY A 108 11.12 2.12 -22.00
CA GLY A 108 11.68 3.39 -22.45
C GLY A 108 11.27 4.58 -21.59
N GLU A 109 10.82 4.35 -20.34
CA GLU A 109 10.46 5.41 -19.41
C GLU A 109 11.68 6.15 -18.90
N SER A 110 11.60 7.45 -18.78
CA SER A 110 12.72 8.31 -18.35
C SER A 110 12.51 8.95 -16.98
N SER A 111 11.29 8.93 -16.46
CA SER A 111 10.93 9.57 -15.19
C SER A 111 9.70 8.90 -14.60
N SER A 112 9.93 7.86 -13.83
CA SER A 112 8.90 7.05 -13.20
C SER A 112 8.32 7.76 -11.97
N ALA A 113 7.00 7.74 -11.79
CA ALA A 113 6.35 8.41 -10.68
C ALA A 113 5.23 7.60 -10.02
N GLY A 114 4.18 7.22 -10.75
CA GLY A 114 3.02 6.52 -10.22
C GLY A 114 3.17 5.00 -10.28
N LEU A 115 2.85 4.31 -9.20
CA LEU A 115 2.85 2.85 -9.10
C LEU A 115 1.53 2.36 -8.51
N ALA A 116 0.99 1.27 -9.05
CA ALA A 116 -0.16 0.58 -8.49
C ALA A 116 -0.10 -0.93 -8.80
N PHE A 117 -0.76 -1.74 -7.97
CA PHE A 117 -1.01 -3.16 -8.23
C PHE A 117 -2.49 -3.44 -8.32
N ASN A 118 -2.85 -4.51 -9.02
CA ASN A 118 -4.19 -5.09 -8.87
C ASN A 118 -4.30 -5.84 -7.52
N ASN A 119 -5.51 -6.24 -7.14
CA ASN A 119 -5.79 -6.80 -5.82
C ASN A 119 -5.03 -8.09 -5.48
N ASP A 120 -4.68 -8.89 -6.47
CA ASP A 120 -3.97 -10.17 -6.28
C ASP A 120 -2.45 -10.06 -6.54
N GLY A 121 -1.95 -8.87 -6.91
CA GLY A 121 -0.55 -8.62 -7.14
C GLY A 121 0.04 -9.23 -8.40
N THR A 122 -0.81 -9.73 -9.33
CA THR A 122 -0.36 -10.32 -10.59
C THR A 122 -0.17 -9.31 -11.71
N ARG A 123 -0.63 -8.07 -11.49
CA ARG A 123 -0.47 -6.93 -12.41
C ARG A 123 0.08 -5.72 -11.68
N MET A 124 1.02 -5.05 -12.31
CA MET A 124 1.62 -3.80 -11.86
C MET A 124 1.38 -2.73 -12.93
N PHE A 125 1.10 -1.52 -12.49
CA PHE A 125 0.80 -0.37 -13.35
C PHE A 125 1.72 0.77 -13.00
N HIS A 126 2.15 1.50 -14.01
CA HIS A 126 3.13 2.57 -13.86
C HIS A 126 2.74 3.77 -14.71
N GLY A 127 2.96 4.98 -14.16
CA GLY A 127 2.87 6.26 -14.84
C GLY A 127 4.12 7.11 -14.61
N GLY A 128 4.39 8.00 -15.55
CA GLY A 128 5.55 8.90 -15.45
C GLY A 128 5.65 9.86 -16.64
N ASN A 129 6.54 10.85 -16.52
CA ASN A 129 6.67 11.96 -17.51
C ASN A 129 7.26 11.54 -18.87
N GLY A 130 7.75 10.32 -19.02
CA GLY A 130 8.48 9.91 -20.22
C GLY A 130 7.61 9.44 -21.37
N GLY A 131 6.31 9.32 -21.19
CA GLY A 131 5.42 8.79 -22.22
C GLY A 131 3.95 9.11 -22.04
N ASP A 132 3.61 9.91 -21.05
CA ASP A 132 2.25 10.44 -20.78
C ASP A 132 1.18 9.32 -20.85
N ALA A 133 1.54 8.15 -20.34
CA ALA A 133 0.71 6.96 -20.44
C ALA A 133 0.84 6.07 -19.20
N ILE A 134 -0.25 5.39 -18.89
CA ILE A 134 -0.24 4.33 -17.87
C ILE A 134 0.08 3.01 -18.57
N LYS A 135 1.15 2.36 -18.15
CA LYS A 135 1.69 1.11 -18.69
C LYS A 135 1.36 -0.06 -17.78
N GLU A 136 1.12 -1.23 -18.36
CA GLU A 136 0.76 -2.45 -17.66
C GLU A 136 1.87 -3.49 -17.76
N TYR A 137 2.12 -4.16 -16.63
CA TYR A 137 3.08 -5.27 -16.48
C TYR A 137 2.38 -6.46 -15.83
N HIS A 138 2.66 -7.66 -16.31
CA HIS A 138 2.19 -8.91 -15.70
C HIS A 138 3.33 -9.54 -14.89
N LEU A 139 3.01 -9.98 -13.68
CA LEU A 139 3.92 -10.67 -12.78
C LEU A 139 3.57 -12.16 -12.78
N SER A 140 4.55 -13.03 -13.05
CA SER A 140 4.33 -14.48 -12.99
C SER A 140 4.21 -15.01 -11.56
N THR A 141 4.75 -14.27 -10.61
CA THR A 141 4.57 -14.49 -9.16
C THR A 141 3.98 -13.23 -8.56
N ALA A 142 2.87 -13.38 -7.82
CA ALA A 142 2.17 -12.25 -7.24
C ALA A 142 3.07 -11.42 -6.31
N TYR A 143 3.10 -10.10 -6.53
CA TYR A 143 3.93 -9.16 -5.75
C TYR A 143 5.44 -9.47 -5.76
N ASP A 144 5.95 -10.14 -6.78
CA ASP A 144 7.37 -10.35 -7.03
C ASP A 144 7.75 -9.54 -8.28
N VAL A 145 8.30 -8.33 -8.04
CA VAL A 145 8.58 -7.39 -9.13
C VAL A 145 9.67 -7.88 -10.08
N SER A 146 10.56 -8.77 -9.62
CA SER A 146 11.59 -9.39 -10.48
C SER A 146 11.00 -10.22 -11.61
N THR A 147 9.75 -10.68 -11.45
CA THR A 147 9.02 -11.48 -12.45
C THR A 147 8.17 -10.63 -13.42
N ALA A 148 8.25 -9.31 -13.33
CA ALA A 148 7.42 -8.41 -14.13
C ALA A 148 7.78 -8.47 -15.61
N THR A 149 6.75 -8.47 -16.47
CA THR A 149 6.88 -8.46 -17.91
C THR A 149 6.00 -7.36 -18.50
N TYR A 150 6.59 -6.41 -19.21
CA TYR A 150 5.87 -5.34 -19.90
C TYR A 150 4.96 -5.89 -21.00
N GLN A 151 3.71 -5.47 -21.02
CA GLN A 151 2.70 -5.96 -21.95
C GLN A 151 2.72 -5.24 -23.31
N GLY A 152 3.62 -4.28 -23.47
CA GLY A 152 3.80 -3.55 -24.72
C GLY A 152 2.83 -2.39 -24.93
N ASN A 153 3.03 -1.64 -26.00
CA ASN A 153 2.27 -0.43 -26.28
C ASN A 153 0.78 -0.64 -26.58
N ALA A 154 0.36 -1.86 -26.85
CA ALA A 154 -1.05 -2.20 -27.05
C ALA A 154 -1.83 -2.26 -25.74
N GLN A 155 -1.13 -2.44 -24.61
CA GLN A 155 -1.67 -2.55 -23.25
C GLN A 155 -1.30 -1.31 -22.42
N LYS A 156 -1.55 -0.11 -22.98
CA LYS A 156 -1.34 1.15 -22.28
C LYS A 156 -2.56 2.07 -22.41
N LEU A 157 -2.72 2.97 -21.45
CA LEU A 157 -3.67 4.08 -21.51
C LEU A 157 -2.89 5.37 -21.77
N ASP A 158 -3.16 6.05 -22.88
CA ASP A 158 -2.65 7.39 -23.16
C ASP A 158 -3.44 8.41 -22.34
N VAL A 159 -2.74 9.19 -21.53
CA VAL A 159 -3.31 10.22 -20.65
C VAL A 159 -2.83 11.64 -21.01
N SER A 160 -2.09 11.79 -22.10
CA SER A 160 -1.47 13.05 -22.54
C SER A 160 -2.48 14.20 -22.76
N SER A 161 -3.75 13.87 -23.06
CA SER A 161 -4.83 14.86 -23.16
C SER A 161 -5.26 15.43 -21.79
N GLN A 162 -4.88 14.81 -20.69
CA GLN A 162 -5.24 15.19 -19.33
C GLN A 162 -4.06 15.74 -18.55
N THR A 163 -2.89 15.13 -18.66
CA THR A 163 -1.69 15.52 -17.93
C THR A 163 -0.44 14.98 -18.61
N ASP A 164 0.64 15.75 -18.56
CA ASP A 164 1.99 15.34 -18.94
C ASP A 164 2.76 14.77 -17.73
N GLU A 165 2.17 14.86 -16.52
CA GLU A 165 2.75 14.40 -15.25
C GLU A 165 1.80 13.43 -14.53
N PRO A 166 1.58 12.17 -15.01
CA PRO A 166 0.75 11.17 -14.32
C PRO A 166 1.49 10.60 -13.11
N PHE A 167 1.35 11.22 -11.94
CA PHE A 167 2.16 10.97 -10.77
C PHE A 167 1.58 9.93 -9.81
N GLY A 168 0.30 10.02 -9.47
CA GLY A 168 -0.32 9.06 -8.56
C GLY A 168 -1.29 8.16 -9.28
N LEU A 169 -1.29 6.88 -8.93
CA LEU A 169 -2.18 5.87 -9.50
C LEU A 169 -2.91 5.10 -8.40
N THR A 170 -4.22 4.89 -8.57
CA THR A 170 -4.97 3.96 -7.73
C THR A 170 -6.20 3.43 -8.48
N PHE A 171 -6.68 2.26 -8.08
CA PHE A 171 -7.89 1.66 -8.62
C PHE A 171 -9.01 1.64 -7.57
N ASN A 172 -10.25 1.49 -8.02
CA ASN A 172 -11.32 1.05 -7.13
C ASN A 172 -11.18 -0.46 -6.83
N ASN A 173 -11.93 -0.94 -5.85
CA ASN A 173 -11.79 -2.31 -5.34
C ASN A 173 -12.03 -3.42 -6.39
N ASP A 174 -12.84 -3.19 -7.41
CA ASP A 174 -13.13 -4.17 -8.46
C ASP A 174 -12.29 -3.97 -9.73
N GLY A 175 -11.42 -2.95 -9.76
CA GLY A 175 -10.53 -2.66 -10.88
C GLY A 175 -11.21 -2.09 -12.13
N THR A 176 -12.48 -1.72 -12.04
CA THR A 176 -13.24 -1.16 -13.19
C THR A 176 -13.02 0.34 -13.37
N LYS A 177 -12.38 1.00 -12.40
CA LYS A 177 -12.02 2.41 -12.46
C LYS A 177 -10.55 2.61 -12.09
N LEU A 178 -9.86 3.41 -12.89
CA LEU A 178 -8.51 3.89 -12.61
C LEU A 178 -8.59 5.38 -12.28
N TYR A 179 -7.81 5.82 -11.29
CA TYR A 179 -7.63 7.22 -10.94
C TYR A 179 -6.18 7.59 -11.12
N VAL A 180 -5.96 8.76 -11.73
CA VAL A 180 -4.63 9.30 -12.00
C VAL A 180 -4.57 10.71 -11.48
N SER A 181 -3.56 11.07 -10.71
CA SER A 181 -3.28 12.47 -10.40
C SER A 181 -2.38 13.06 -11.47
N GLY A 182 -2.71 14.27 -11.93
CA GLY A 182 -1.89 15.07 -12.81
C GLY A 182 -1.15 16.15 -12.04
N GLY A 183 0.18 16.05 -11.99
CA GLY A 183 1.00 17.01 -11.28
C GLY A 183 0.90 18.41 -11.87
N ASP A 184 1.06 18.54 -13.18
CA ASP A 184 0.95 19.79 -13.94
C ASP A 184 -0.50 20.33 -14.00
N ALA A 185 -1.48 19.42 -14.09
CA ALA A 185 -2.88 19.76 -14.18
C ALA A 185 -3.50 20.15 -12.83
N ALA A 186 -2.86 19.82 -11.70
CA ALA A 186 -3.39 19.97 -10.34
C ALA A 186 -4.79 19.33 -10.16
N LYS A 187 -5.01 18.21 -10.84
CA LYS A 187 -6.29 17.51 -10.90
C LYS A 187 -6.13 16.01 -10.66
N ILE A 188 -7.25 15.37 -10.36
CA ILE A 188 -7.42 13.93 -10.35
C ILE A 188 -8.35 13.56 -11.49
N PHE A 189 -8.02 12.52 -12.24
CA PHE A 189 -8.77 12.02 -13.38
C PHE A 189 -9.26 10.60 -13.10
N GLN A 190 -10.56 10.35 -13.33
CA GLN A 190 -11.16 9.02 -13.25
C GLN A 190 -11.40 8.47 -14.64
N TYR A 191 -10.89 7.30 -14.92
CA TYR A 191 -11.10 6.52 -16.14
C TYR A 191 -11.96 5.31 -15.83
N THR A 192 -12.94 5.02 -16.69
CA THR A 192 -13.72 3.78 -16.61
C THR A 192 -13.12 2.75 -17.55
N LEU A 193 -12.90 1.53 -17.06
CA LEU A 193 -12.34 0.42 -17.82
C LEU A 193 -13.45 -0.56 -18.23
N GLY A 194 -13.39 -1.04 -19.47
CA GLY A 194 -14.34 -2.05 -19.99
C GLY A 194 -14.06 -3.44 -19.42
N THR A 195 -12.81 -3.71 -19.05
CA THR A 195 -12.36 -4.93 -18.37
C THR A 195 -11.57 -4.54 -17.14
N ALA A 196 -11.84 -5.16 -15.99
CA ALA A 196 -11.18 -4.87 -14.73
C ALA A 196 -9.65 -5.00 -14.87
N TYR A 197 -8.93 -3.95 -14.40
CA TYR A 197 -7.47 -3.87 -14.44
C TYR A 197 -6.86 -3.99 -15.87
N ASP A 198 -7.60 -3.76 -16.92
CA ASP A 198 -7.08 -3.68 -18.28
C ASP A 198 -7.17 -2.23 -18.75
N VAL A 199 -6.06 -1.50 -18.61
CA VAL A 199 -6.02 -0.05 -18.89
C VAL A 199 -6.23 0.26 -20.37
N SER A 200 -5.99 -0.69 -21.27
CA SER A 200 -6.24 -0.54 -22.71
C SER A 200 -7.72 -0.49 -23.08
N THR A 201 -8.60 -0.90 -22.16
CA THR A 201 -10.05 -0.99 -22.38
C THR A 201 -10.81 0.23 -21.88
N GLN A 202 -10.15 1.37 -21.71
CA GLN A 202 -10.80 2.62 -21.28
C GLN A 202 -12.00 2.96 -22.15
N THR A 203 -13.12 3.32 -21.50
CA THR A 203 -14.38 3.67 -22.15
C THR A 203 -15.01 4.92 -21.54
N GLY A 204 -15.87 5.58 -22.31
CA GLY A 204 -16.61 6.75 -21.84
C GLY A 204 -15.74 8.00 -21.66
N SER A 205 -16.33 9.01 -21.04
CA SER A 205 -15.67 10.29 -20.77
C SER A 205 -14.88 10.22 -19.47
N VAL A 206 -13.74 10.91 -19.43
CA VAL A 206 -12.94 11.09 -18.22
C VAL A 206 -13.65 12.08 -17.29
N VAL A 207 -13.75 11.74 -16.01
CA VAL A 207 -14.23 12.64 -14.95
C VAL A 207 -13.01 13.28 -14.28
N GLU A 208 -13.08 14.59 -14.04
CA GLU A 208 -11.98 15.32 -13.41
C GLU A 208 -12.42 16.05 -12.14
N PHE A 209 -11.49 16.20 -11.20
CA PHE A 209 -11.69 16.93 -9.94
C PHE A 209 -10.41 17.69 -9.56
N ALA A 210 -10.55 18.96 -9.10
CA ALA A 210 -9.41 19.76 -8.63
C ALA A 210 -8.84 19.17 -7.34
N ALA A 211 -7.56 18.82 -7.34
CA ALA A 211 -6.89 18.11 -6.24
C ALA A 211 -6.74 18.95 -4.97
N GLY A 212 -6.77 20.28 -5.08
CA GLY A 212 -6.65 21.19 -3.93
C GLY A 212 -5.24 21.67 -3.65
N ASP A 213 -4.26 21.07 -4.25
CA ASP A 213 -2.88 21.53 -4.29
C ASP A 213 -2.51 21.99 -5.71
N THR A 214 -1.49 22.79 -5.86
CA THR A 214 -1.01 23.24 -7.19
C THR A 214 -0.28 22.13 -7.95
N ARG A 215 0.08 21.05 -7.29
CA ARG A 215 0.71 19.86 -7.87
C ARG A 215 0.30 18.61 -7.11
N ALA A 216 -0.66 17.87 -7.64
CA ALA A 216 -1.12 16.62 -7.06
C ALA A 216 -0.13 15.49 -7.36
N CYS A 217 0.36 14.81 -6.32
CA CYS A 217 1.23 13.64 -6.44
C CYS A 217 0.46 12.36 -6.10
N GLY A 218 0.90 11.58 -5.13
CA GLY A 218 0.27 10.32 -4.77
C GLY A 218 -1.18 10.44 -4.34
N ILE A 219 -1.97 9.45 -4.67
CA ILE A 219 -3.40 9.36 -4.33
C ILE A 219 -3.76 7.97 -3.81
N ARG A 220 -4.59 7.89 -2.74
CA ARG A 220 -5.08 6.63 -2.18
C ARG A 220 -6.52 6.75 -1.73
N PHE A 221 -7.29 5.68 -1.90
CA PHE A 221 -8.62 5.56 -1.29
C PHE A 221 -8.54 4.90 0.09
N ASN A 222 -9.53 5.21 0.93
CA ASN A 222 -9.86 4.34 2.04
C ASN A 222 -10.53 3.05 1.51
N ASN A 223 -10.71 2.05 2.39
CA ASN A 223 -11.18 0.72 2.00
C ASN A 223 -12.57 0.70 1.36
N ASP A 224 -13.45 1.63 1.70
CA ASP A 224 -14.84 1.69 1.18
C ASP A 224 -15.01 2.68 0.02
N GLY A 225 -13.95 3.41 -0.36
CA GLY A 225 -13.97 4.34 -1.48
C GLY A 225 -14.73 5.64 -1.24
N THR A 226 -15.10 5.94 0.00
CA THR A 226 -15.81 7.17 0.35
C THR A 226 -14.86 8.35 0.62
N LYS A 227 -13.56 8.07 0.78
CA LYS A 227 -12.50 9.06 0.97
C LYS A 227 -11.37 8.82 -0.02
N LEU A 228 -10.86 9.89 -0.59
CA LEU A 228 -9.66 9.91 -1.43
C LEU A 228 -8.65 10.87 -0.80
N PHE A 229 -7.42 10.43 -0.63
CA PHE A 229 -6.32 11.21 -0.07
C PHE A 229 -5.36 11.62 -1.15
N VAL A 230 -4.78 12.80 -1.03
CA VAL A 230 -3.83 13.37 -2.00
C VAL A 230 -2.60 13.90 -1.26
N ALA A 231 -1.43 13.46 -1.69
CA ALA A 231 -0.18 14.09 -1.31
C ALA A 231 0.04 15.35 -2.17
N GLY A 232 0.06 16.52 -1.52
CA GLY A 232 0.20 17.83 -2.18
C GLY A 232 1.65 18.30 -2.19
N PHE A 233 2.30 18.25 -3.35
CA PHE A 233 3.73 18.55 -3.50
C PHE A 233 4.11 19.99 -3.09
N ALA A 234 3.24 20.98 -3.36
CA ALA A 234 3.61 22.37 -3.17
C ALA A 234 3.25 22.93 -1.79
N GLY A 235 2.41 22.25 -1.03
CA GLY A 235 1.88 22.76 0.23
C GLY A 235 2.38 22.04 1.47
N GLY A 236 3.08 20.91 1.33
CA GLY A 236 3.44 20.07 2.49
C GLY A 236 2.20 19.58 3.23
N ASN A 237 1.13 19.26 2.51
CA ASN A 237 -0.15 18.85 3.10
C ASN A 237 -0.59 17.50 2.54
N ILE A 238 -1.36 16.77 3.36
CA ILE A 238 -2.19 15.65 2.92
C ILE A 238 -3.64 16.12 2.93
N GLU A 239 -4.25 16.14 1.75
CA GLU A 239 -5.65 16.53 1.56
C GLU A 239 -6.56 15.30 1.68
N GLU A 240 -7.72 15.46 2.33
CA GLU A 240 -8.78 14.46 2.39
C GLU A 240 -10.00 14.94 1.59
N ILE A 241 -10.40 14.17 0.59
CA ILE A 241 -11.52 14.43 -0.31
C ILE A 241 -12.63 13.42 -0.01
N HIS A 242 -13.84 13.89 0.22
CA HIS A 242 -15.01 13.05 0.51
C HIS A 242 -15.82 12.80 -0.75
N LEU A 243 -16.24 11.55 -0.97
CA LEU A 243 -17.11 11.14 -2.05
C LEU A 243 -18.46 10.69 -1.46
N SER A 244 -19.55 11.31 -1.89
CA SER A 244 -20.90 10.92 -1.42
C SER A 244 -21.37 9.59 -2.03
N THR A 245 -20.78 9.19 -3.14
CA THR A 245 -20.91 7.85 -3.75
C THR A 245 -19.50 7.25 -3.84
N ALA A 246 -19.32 6.07 -3.26
CA ALA A 246 -18.03 5.38 -3.23
C ALA A 246 -17.42 5.27 -4.64
N TYR A 247 -16.15 5.65 -4.76
CA TYR A 247 -15.42 5.58 -6.03
C TYR A 247 -16.04 6.37 -7.18
N ASP A 248 -16.84 7.40 -6.90
CA ASP A 248 -17.40 8.27 -7.95
C ASP A 248 -16.87 9.68 -7.78
N LEU A 249 -15.83 10.00 -8.55
CA LEU A 249 -15.13 11.30 -8.48
C LEU A 249 -16.06 12.48 -8.82
N SER A 250 -17.16 12.24 -9.57
CA SER A 250 -18.15 13.28 -9.86
C SER A 250 -18.91 13.76 -8.62
N THR A 251 -18.86 12.97 -7.53
CA THR A 251 -19.51 13.28 -6.24
C THR A 251 -18.53 13.80 -5.19
N ALA A 252 -17.30 14.06 -5.61
CA ALA A 252 -16.23 14.48 -4.73
C ALA A 252 -16.46 15.91 -4.18
N SER A 253 -16.10 16.09 -2.93
CA SER A 253 -16.11 17.38 -2.24
C SER A 253 -14.88 17.49 -1.34
N ARG A 254 -14.35 18.72 -1.21
CA ARG A 254 -13.19 19.02 -0.39
C ARG A 254 -13.51 20.08 0.65
N SER A 255 -12.89 19.97 1.82
CA SER A 255 -12.94 20.99 2.87
C SER A 255 -11.54 21.24 3.40
N ASP A 256 -11.17 22.50 3.57
CA ASP A 256 -9.84 22.87 4.12
C ASP A 256 -9.64 22.43 5.58
N SER A 257 -10.72 22.03 6.29
CA SER A 257 -10.62 21.43 7.63
C SER A 257 -10.20 19.98 7.61
N ASN A 258 -10.28 19.30 6.45
CA ASN A 258 -10.00 17.89 6.29
C ASN A 258 -8.62 17.70 5.62
N ARG A 259 -7.60 18.24 6.29
CA ARG A 259 -6.22 18.10 5.83
C ARG A 259 -5.26 18.01 7.00
N LEU A 260 -4.10 17.43 6.76
CA LEU A 260 -2.98 17.42 7.69
C LEU A 260 -1.83 18.23 7.10
N ASP A 261 -1.37 19.25 7.81
CA ASP A 261 -0.13 19.96 7.51
C ASP A 261 1.04 19.15 8.04
N ILE A 262 1.87 18.65 7.14
CA ILE A 262 3.08 17.87 7.45
C ILE A 262 4.37 18.63 7.11
N SER A 263 4.27 19.91 6.76
CA SER A 263 5.38 20.76 6.28
C SER A 263 6.53 20.86 7.29
N ALA A 264 6.27 20.65 8.58
CA ALA A 264 7.29 20.60 9.62
C ALA A 264 8.23 19.37 9.49
N LYS A 265 7.82 18.35 8.75
CA LYS A 265 8.55 17.10 8.53
C LYS A 265 8.86 16.90 7.04
N GLU A 266 7.90 17.07 6.18
CA GLU A 266 8.06 16.91 4.74
C GLU A 266 7.35 18.07 3.99
N THR A 267 8.11 18.84 3.24
CA THR A 267 7.58 19.98 2.46
C THR A 267 7.23 19.60 1.02
N LEU A 268 7.68 18.42 0.57
CA LEU A 268 7.48 17.90 -0.78
C LEU A 268 6.93 16.45 -0.75
N PRO A 269 5.75 16.22 -0.13
CA PRO A 269 5.17 14.88 -0.10
C PRO A 269 4.87 14.39 -1.51
N ARG A 270 5.29 13.17 -1.82
CA ARG A 270 5.20 12.57 -3.16
C ARG A 270 4.17 11.45 -3.25
N ASP A 271 4.12 10.58 -2.25
CA ASP A 271 3.09 9.54 -2.21
C ASP A 271 2.63 9.28 -0.77
N ILE A 272 1.49 8.64 -0.64
CA ILE A 272 0.81 8.36 0.62
C ILE A 272 0.29 6.95 0.61
N GLU A 273 0.43 6.24 1.73
CA GLU A 273 -0.11 4.91 1.91
C GLU A 273 -0.68 4.73 3.32
N PHE A 274 -1.57 3.77 3.50
CA PHE A 274 -2.17 3.45 4.77
C PHE A 274 -1.98 1.98 5.12
N ASN A 275 -1.95 1.67 6.40
CA ASN A 275 -2.16 0.30 6.82
C ASN A 275 -3.63 -0.10 6.61
N ILE A 276 -3.91 -1.40 6.65
CA ILE A 276 -5.22 -1.94 6.25
C ILE A 276 -6.41 -1.42 7.08
N ASP A 277 -6.20 -1.04 8.33
CA ASP A 277 -7.25 -0.51 9.21
C ASP A 277 -7.31 1.03 9.21
N GLY A 278 -6.44 1.70 8.46
CA GLY A 278 -6.40 3.15 8.32
C GLY A 278 -5.97 3.92 9.58
N THR A 279 -5.35 3.24 10.55
CA THR A 279 -4.88 3.88 11.79
C THR A 279 -3.45 4.40 11.70
N ARG A 280 -2.71 4.00 10.65
CA ARG A 280 -1.36 4.46 10.34
C ARG A 280 -1.31 4.96 8.90
N MET A 281 -0.63 6.08 8.72
CA MET A 281 -0.38 6.71 7.44
C MET A 281 1.11 6.85 7.22
N PHE A 282 1.57 6.55 6.03
CA PHE A 282 2.95 6.62 5.60
C PHE A 282 3.05 7.58 4.42
N VAL A 283 4.00 8.49 4.47
CA VAL A 283 4.22 9.48 3.41
C VAL A 283 5.66 9.38 2.95
N VAL A 284 5.89 9.14 1.67
CA VAL A 284 7.21 9.27 1.08
C VAL A 284 7.41 10.70 0.62
N GLY A 285 8.57 11.27 0.92
CA GLY A 285 8.88 12.66 0.67
C GLY A 285 10.09 12.89 -0.21
N GLY A 286 10.07 14.00 -0.93
CA GLY A 286 11.16 14.43 -1.80
C GLY A 286 12.26 15.19 -1.08
N GLN A 287 11.97 15.84 0.05
CA GLN A 287 12.95 16.62 0.80
C GLN A 287 13.76 15.74 1.76
N GLY A 288 13.08 14.97 2.63
CA GLY A 288 13.74 14.02 3.55
C GLY A 288 14.30 12.82 2.81
N LYS A 289 13.64 12.46 1.71
CA LYS A 289 13.93 11.25 0.92
C LYS A 289 13.81 9.99 1.80
N ASP A 290 12.79 10.00 2.63
CA ASP A 290 12.46 9.01 3.64
C ASP A 290 10.96 8.69 3.61
N ILE A 291 10.53 7.81 4.48
CA ILE A 291 9.12 7.60 4.79
C ILE A 291 8.84 8.21 6.16
N THR A 292 7.91 9.14 6.22
CA THR A 292 7.39 9.71 7.46
C THR A 292 6.11 8.97 7.87
N GLU A 293 6.05 8.51 9.12
CA GLU A 293 4.88 7.82 9.66
C GLU A 293 4.05 8.70 10.58
N TYR A 294 2.73 8.59 10.43
CA TYR A 294 1.72 9.22 11.28
C TYR A 294 0.75 8.18 11.82
N LYS A 295 0.41 8.30 13.11
CA LYS A 295 -0.67 7.56 13.74
C LYS A 295 -1.95 8.40 13.67
N LEU A 296 -3.06 7.81 13.21
CA LEU A 296 -4.37 8.43 13.18
C LEU A 296 -5.19 7.95 14.38
N SER A 297 -5.73 8.87 15.18
CA SER A 297 -6.59 8.49 16.30
C SER A 297 -7.99 8.07 15.85
N THR A 298 -8.38 8.50 14.67
CA THR A 298 -9.58 8.05 13.96
C THR A 298 -9.15 7.49 12.60
N ALA A 299 -9.54 6.26 12.31
CA ALA A 299 -9.14 5.58 11.07
C ALA A 299 -9.51 6.42 9.83
N TYR A 300 -8.55 6.58 8.92
CA TYR A 300 -8.73 7.37 7.69
C TYR A 300 -9.23 8.81 7.91
N ASP A 301 -8.91 9.43 9.03
CA ASP A 301 -9.12 10.85 9.29
C ASP A 301 -7.76 11.50 9.48
N VAL A 302 -7.23 12.07 8.39
CA VAL A 302 -5.87 12.63 8.39
C VAL A 302 -5.73 13.82 9.33
N SER A 303 -6.82 14.55 9.61
CA SER A 303 -6.80 15.68 10.56
C SER A 303 -6.43 15.25 11.99
N THR A 304 -6.56 13.94 12.30
CA THR A 304 -6.21 13.35 13.60
C THR A 304 -4.77 12.83 13.66
N GLY A 305 -3.97 13.08 12.62
CA GLY A 305 -2.62 12.55 12.46
C GLY A 305 -1.64 13.10 13.48
N THR A 306 -0.87 12.20 14.08
CA THR A 306 0.23 12.52 14.99
C THR A 306 1.50 11.86 14.47
N TYR A 307 2.56 12.63 14.31
CA TYR A 307 3.87 12.14 13.88
C TYR A 307 4.41 11.05 14.80
N VAL A 308 4.97 10.00 14.21
CA VAL A 308 5.55 8.84 14.91
C VAL A 308 7.06 8.77 14.71
N GLY A 309 7.53 8.85 13.46
CA GLY A 309 8.96 8.71 13.13
C GLY A 309 9.22 8.86 11.65
N GLU A 310 10.50 8.85 11.30
CA GLU A 310 11.03 8.90 9.94
C GLU A 310 11.87 7.64 9.68
N TYR A 311 11.83 7.10 8.46
CA TYR A 311 12.53 5.88 8.08
C TYR A 311 13.31 6.11 6.79
N ASN A 312 14.64 5.99 6.85
CA ASN A 312 15.48 6.14 5.66
C ASN A 312 15.40 4.88 4.80
N ILE A 313 14.81 5.00 3.61
CA ILE A 313 14.63 3.91 2.63
C ILE A 313 15.55 4.02 1.42
N ARG A 314 16.42 5.04 1.39
CA ARG A 314 17.35 5.20 0.27
C ARG A 314 18.52 4.23 0.32
N LEU A 315 18.77 3.69 1.49
CA LEU A 315 19.91 2.81 1.73
C LEU A 315 19.47 1.36 1.74
N ASP A 316 20.30 0.50 1.17
CA ASP A 316 20.17 -0.93 1.35
C ASP A 316 20.34 -1.27 2.85
N PRO A 317 19.36 -1.93 3.48
CA PRO A 317 19.46 -2.27 4.89
C PRO A 317 20.59 -3.27 5.21
N ASN A 318 21.21 -3.89 4.19
CA ASN A 318 22.28 -4.87 4.39
C ASN A 318 23.68 -4.24 4.40
N ASP A 319 23.92 -3.21 3.58
CA ASP A 319 25.27 -2.65 3.39
C ASP A 319 25.36 -1.13 3.33
N ASP A 320 24.25 -0.42 3.59
CA ASP A 320 24.14 1.05 3.56
C ASP A 320 24.44 1.67 2.17
N SER A 321 24.42 0.89 1.09
CA SER A 321 24.51 1.44 -0.27
C SER A 321 23.23 2.19 -0.65
N VAL A 322 23.36 3.19 -1.53
CA VAL A 322 22.19 3.97 -1.98
C VAL A 322 21.38 3.16 -2.98
N VAL A 323 20.20 2.69 -2.58
CA VAL A 323 19.25 1.98 -3.44
C VAL A 323 18.58 2.96 -4.40
N ASP A 324 18.05 4.08 -3.88
CA ASP A 324 17.49 5.14 -4.70
C ASP A 324 17.71 6.51 -4.06
N SER A 325 18.11 7.49 -4.88
CA SER A 325 18.38 8.85 -4.44
C SER A 325 17.15 9.76 -4.42
N GLU A 326 16.07 9.35 -5.10
CA GLU A 326 14.84 10.12 -5.26
C GLU A 326 13.58 9.24 -5.18
N PRO A 327 13.23 8.74 -3.99
CA PRO A 327 12.02 7.95 -3.80
C PRO A 327 10.79 8.78 -4.18
N PHE A 328 9.88 8.18 -4.92
CA PHE A 328 8.69 8.88 -5.40
C PHE A 328 7.38 8.18 -5.06
N SER A 329 7.26 6.87 -5.25
CA SER A 329 6.05 6.12 -4.93
C SER A 329 6.30 5.09 -3.86
N LEU A 330 5.30 4.88 -3.01
CA LEU A 330 5.30 3.93 -1.90
C LEU A 330 4.03 3.09 -1.95
N LEU A 331 4.17 1.78 -1.85
CA LEU A 331 3.06 0.84 -1.76
C LEU A 331 3.35 -0.25 -0.75
N PHE A 332 2.29 -0.76 -0.13
CA PHE A 332 2.32 -2.05 0.56
C PHE A 332 1.46 -3.06 -0.19
N ASN A 333 1.83 -4.34 -0.11
CA ASN A 333 0.87 -5.37 -0.45
C ASN A 333 -0.28 -5.34 0.58
N LYS A 334 -1.42 -5.92 0.23
CA LYS A 334 -2.64 -5.89 1.07
C LYS A 334 -2.43 -6.40 2.51
N MET A 335 -1.46 -7.28 2.72
CA MET A 335 -1.13 -7.82 4.03
C MET A 335 -0.10 -6.99 4.80
N GLY A 336 0.50 -5.99 4.17
CA GLY A 336 1.56 -5.17 4.75
C GLY A 336 2.87 -5.93 5.01
N THR A 337 3.06 -7.10 4.39
CA THR A 337 4.26 -7.93 4.53
C THR A 337 5.32 -7.63 3.48
N LYS A 338 4.94 -6.90 2.44
CA LYS A 338 5.84 -6.37 1.41
C LYS A 338 5.62 -4.88 1.25
N MET A 339 6.71 -4.16 1.05
CA MET A 339 6.74 -2.76 0.69
C MET A 339 7.40 -2.61 -0.68
N PHE A 340 6.88 -1.71 -1.49
CA PHE A 340 7.44 -1.37 -2.79
C PHE A 340 7.73 0.11 -2.82
N MET A 341 8.91 0.45 -3.29
CA MET A 341 9.32 1.83 -3.50
C MET A 341 9.73 2.00 -4.96
N MET A 342 9.30 3.08 -5.57
CA MET A 342 9.75 3.46 -6.90
C MET A 342 10.49 4.79 -6.84
N GLY A 343 11.65 4.82 -7.49
CA GLY A 343 12.47 6.01 -7.60
C GLY A 343 12.24 6.76 -8.91
N TYR A 344 12.22 8.08 -8.82
CA TYR A 344 12.03 8.97 -9.97
C TYR A 344 13.25 8.99 -10.91
N GLY A 345 14.46 8.94 -10.35
CA GLY A 345 15.72 9.04 -11.10
C GLY A 345 16.25 7.70 -11.59
N SER A 346 16.10 6.64 -10.80
CA SER A 346 16.54 5.29 -11.17
C SER A 346 15.58 4.64 -12.15
N ASN A 347 14.30 4.96 -12.08
CA ASN A 347 13.21 4.26 -12.75
C ASN A 347 13.11 2.78 -12.34
N ASP A 348 13.54 2.46 -11.12
CA ASP A 348 13.47 1.14 -10.56
C ASP A 348 12.31 1.02 -9.56
N VAL A 349 11.67 -0.13 -9.55
CA VAL A 349 10.78 -0.56 -8.47
C VAL A 349 11.54 -1.54 -7.61
N HIS A 350 11.72 -1.19 -6.35
CA HIS A 350 12.39 -1.99 -5.35
C HIS A 350 11.36 -2.67 -4.45
N GLU A 351 11.57 -3.94 -4.16
CA GLU A 351 10.75 -4.74 -3.27
C GLU A 351 11.46 -4.98 -1.94
N TYR A 352 10.74 -4.77 -0.85
CA TYR A 352 11.19 -5.00 0.51
C TYR A 352 10.27 -5.98 1.22
N ASN A 353 10.83 -6.97 1.89
CA ASN A 353 10.07 -7.90 2.72
C ASN A 353 10.05 -7.42 4.17
N LEU A 354 8.85 -7.31 4.77
CA LEU A 354 8.65 -6.85 6.14
C LEU A 354 8.42 -8.06 7.05
N THR A 355 9.18 -8.16 8.13
CA THR A 355 9.04 -9.25 9.11
C THR A 355 7.77 -9.13 9.96
N SER A 356 7.20 -7.93 10.04
CA SER A 356 5.90 -7.66 10.66
C SER A 356 5.12 -6.70 9.80
N PRO A 357 3.80 -6.88 9.61
CA PRO A 357 2.99 -6.05 8.75
C PRO A 357 3.12 -4.54 9.05
N TYR A 358 3.43 -3.76 8.01
CA TYR A 358 3.59 -2.31 8.06
C TYR A 358 4.63 -1.81 9.07
N ASN A 359 5.55 -2.66 9.53
CA ASN A 359 6.57 -2.27 10.50
C ASN A 359 7.86 -1.86 9.79
N LEU A 360 8.15 -0.56 9.84
CA LEU A 360 9.36 0.06 9.26
C LEU A 360 10.45 0.32 10.32
N ILE A 361 10.25 -0.08 11.59
CA ILE A 361 11.24 0.08 12.65
C ILE A 361 12.47 -0.76 12.29
N ASN A 362 13.63 -0.12 12.15
CA ASN A 362 14.96 -0.61 11.78
C ASN A 362 15.41 -0.33 10.35
N VAL A 363 14.73 0.54 9.63
CA VAL A 363 15.43 1.31 8.61
C VAL A 363 16.33 2.26 9.41
N LYS A 364 17.65 2.07 9.39
CA LYS A 364 18.59 2.84 10.22
C LYS A 364 18.35 4.34 10.06
N ASP A 365 18.03 5.00 11.17
CA ASP A 365 18.08 6.45 11.24
C ASP A 365 19.54 6.85 11.52
N GLU A 366 20.23 7.45 10.55
CA GLU A 366 21.62 7.89 10.71
C GLU A 366 21.76 9.21 11.48
N HIS A 367 20.76 9.62 12.25
CA HIS A 367 20.75 10.91 12.93
C HIS A 367 20.67 10.80 14.46
N ASP A 368 21.20 9.72 15.08
CA ASP A 368 21.53 9.67 16.51
C ASP A 368 23.06 9.58 16.75
#